data_68d98f1428281e5ab254030a1301d96e
#
_entry.id   68d98f1428281e5ab254030a1301d96e
#
_cell.length_a   1.000
_cell.length_b   1.000
_cell.length_c   1.000
_cell.angle_alpha   90.00
_cell.angle_beta   90.00
_cell.angle_gamma   90.00
#
_symmetry.space_group_name_H-M   'P 1'
#
loop_
_entity.id
_entity.type
_entity.pdbx_description
1 polymer ?
#
loop_
_entity_poly.entity_id
_entity_poly.type
_entity_poly.pdbx_seq_one_letter_code
_entity_poly.pdbx_strand_id
1 'polypeptide(L)'
;DRYIIPPKWLYRWFFKSDADVEVAFMEAFPTKILAYSTNQHAKKYAWVHIDVQTYTKQDRLFRSMRHQKACYERFDGIYCVSENVQEAFSAKFGLTERVHVAYNILDEQAIRRRKDEPVDDIPKGEFLMVSVGSLIPRKGFERLIHVCGLLKSRGYHFHLLILGKGELYEDLAEQVVDEHLRDSVQLLGFRDNPYPYMAAADLYVCPSYVEGFSTVVSEAVVLETPVVTTDCSGMREILGDSEYGLITQNTEESLFEGLRTMLDKPEVYQYYQQRVRERAPFFYMEERLKAYEEILDQ
;
A
#
# COMPACT_ATOMS: atom_id res chain seq x y z
N ASP A 1 30.10 10.44 -4.74
CA ASP A 1 30.77 9.60 -3.71
C ASP A 1 29.77 9.19 -2.63
N ARG A 2 29.01 8.13 -2.88
CA ARG A 2 27.89 7.79 -2.01
C ARG A 2 28.15 6.60 -1.06
N TYR A 3 29.36 6.02 -1.06
CA TYR A 3 29.71 4.92 -0.17
C TYR A 3 31.14 5.00 0.26
N ILE A 4 31.34 5.44 1.47
CA ILE A 4 32.63 5.37 2.17
C ILE A 4 32.99 3.90 2.45
N ILE A 5 31.98 3.02 2.65
CA ILE A 5 32.17 1.60 2.98
C ILE A 5 31.55 0.72 1.89
N PRO A 6 32.29 -0.22 1.28
CA PRO A 6 31.74 -1.18 0.34
C PRO A 6 30.67 -2.08 0.96
N PRO A 7 29.56 -2.40 0.25
CA PRO A 7 28.47 -3.23 0.78
C PRO A 7 28.93 -4.57 1.39
N LYS A 8 29.95 -5.20 0.81
CA LYS A 8 30.56 -6.45 1.33
C LYS A 8 31.11 -6.28 2.76
N TRP A 9 31.70 -5.13 3.07
CA TRP A 9 32.22 -4.85 4.41
C TRP A 9 31.08 -4.55 5.40
N LEU A 10 30.05 -3.82 4.93
CA LEU A 10 28.84 -3.58 5.74
C LEU A 10 28.17 -4.89 6.10
N TYR A 11 27.98 -5.80 5.12
CA TYR A 11 27.42 -7.11 5.40
C TYR A 11 28.29 -7.85 6.43
N ARG A 12 29.59 -7.95 6.22
CA ARG A 12 30.51 -8.68 7.10
C ARG A 12 30.55 -8.15 8.55
N TRP A 13 30.38 -6.85 8.74
CA TRP A 13 30.47 -6.23 10.07
C TRP A 13 29.14 -6.24 10.82
N PHE A 14 28.02 -6.10 10.13
CA PHE A 14 26.74 -5.93 10.79
C PHE A 14 25.81 -7.13 10.70
N PHE A 15 25.97 -8.00 9.72
CA PHE A 15 25.02 -9.09 9.49
C PHE A 15 25.65 -10.48 9.74
N LYS A 16 26.89 -10.74 9.38
CA LYS A 16 27.64 -12.00 9.56
C LYS A 16 26.76 -13.19 9.97
N SER A 17 25.93 -13.65 9.04
CA SER A 17 24.92 -14.67 9.27
C SER A 17 25.49 -16.05 8.92
N ASP A 18 25.07 -17.08 9.64
CA ASP A 18 25.24 -18.51 9.34
C ASP A 18 23.88 -19.19 9.04
N ALA A 19 22.85 -18.38 8.78
CA ALA A 19 21.51 -18.85 8.45
C ALA A 19 21.47 -19.60 7.12
N ASP A 20 20.58 -20.59 7.01
CA ASP A 20 20.34 -21.34 5.78
C ASP A 20 19.60 -20.48 4.72
N VAL A 21 18.84 -19.47 5.17
CA VAL A 21 18.09 -18.56 4.32
C VAL A 21 18.36 -17.11 4.73
N GLU A 22 18.62 -16.27 3.75
CA GLU A 22 18.78 -14.83 3.92
C GLU A 22 17.76 -14.09 3.05
N VAL A 23 16.99 -13.17 3.66
CA VAL A 23 15.93 -12.43 2.98
C VAL A 23 16.19 -10.94 2.99
N ALA A 24 16.26 -10.32 1.81
CA ALA A 24 16.16 -8.89 1.64
C ALA A 24 14.67 -8.51 1.51
N PHE A 25 13.99 -8.30 2.63
CA PHE A 25 12.55 -8.07 2.66
C PHE A 25 12.11 -6.70 2.09
N MET A 26 13.06 -5.83 1.79
CA MET A 26 12.81 -4.53 1.15
C MET A 26 13.79 -4.35 -0.01
N GLU A 27 13.33 -3.71 -1.05
CA GLU A 27 14.18 -3.27 -2.14
C GLU A 27 15.20 -2.21 -1.71
N ALA A 28 16.05 -1.78 -2.62
CA ALA A 28 17.04 -0.74 -2.45
C ALA A 28 18.20 -1.12 -1.52
N PHE A 29 18.31 -0.56 -0.31
CA PHE A 29 19.47 -0.76 0.56
C PHE A 29 19.60 -2.19 1.08
N PRO A 30 18.55 -2.84 1.63
CA PRO A 30 18.61 -4.24 2.04
C PRO A 30 19.02 -5.19 0.91
N THR A 31 18.39 -5.07 -0.25
CA THR A 31 18.75 -5.84 -1.46
C THR A 31 20.21 -5.65 -1.83
N LYS A 32 20.68 -4.38 -1.83
CA LYS A 32 22.06 -4.10 -2.15
C LYS A 32 23.05 -4.72 -1.16
N ILE A 33 22.77 -4.66 0.15
CA ILE A 33 23.66 -5.25 1.17
C ILE A 33 23.66 -6.76 1.04
N LEU A 34 22.49 -7.39 0.94
CA LEU A 34 22.37 -8.84 0.89
C LEU A 34 22.97 -9.44 -0.41
N ALA A 35 22.90 -8.73 -1.52
CA ALA A 35 23.58 -9.11 -2.76
C ALA A 35 25.10 -9.28 -2.58
N TYR A 36 25.69 -8.71 -1.54
CA TYR A 36 27.10 -8.87 -1.17
C TYR A 36 27.32 -9.74 0.07
N SER A 37 26.31 -10.57 0.44
CA SER A 37 26.46 -11.58 1.50
C SER A 37 27.71 -12.43 1.28
N THR A 38 28.41 -12.70 2.38
CA THR A 38 29.56 -13.62 2.40
C THR A 38 29.17 -15.03 2.82
N ASN A 39 27.95 -15.27 3.21
CA ASN A 39 27.40 -16.59 3.47
C ASN A 39 27.15 -17.32 2.14
N GLN A 40 27.98 -18.31 1.84
CA GLN A 40 27.92 -19.07 0.59
C GLN A 40 26.92 -20.24 0.64
N HIS A 41 26.45 -20.60 1.82
CA HIS A 41 25.54 -21.72 2.02
C HIS A 41 24.07 -21.28 2.00
N ALA A 42 23.80 -20.02 2.35
CA ALA A 42 22.46 -19.50 2.39
C ALA A 42 21.83 -19.37 1.01
N LYS A 43 20.57 -19.78 0.88
CA LYS A 43 19.68 -19.30 -0.17
C LYS A 43 19.33 -17.85 0.07
N LYS A 44 19.25 -17.04 -0.97
CA LYS A 44 19.04 -15.60 -0.89
C LYS A 44 17.80 -15.20 -1.65
N TYR A 45 16.88 -14.56 -0.94
CA TYR A 45 15.63 -14.10 -1.52
C TYR A 45 15.48 -12.58 -1.40
N ALA A 46 14.92 -11.95 -2.43
CA ALA A 46 14.64 -10.52 -2.44
C ALA A 46 13.14 -10.29 -2.60
N TRP A 47 12.57 -9.40 -1.78
CA TRP A 47 11.20 -8.91 -1.94
C TRP A 47 11.16 -7.54 -2.59
N VAL A 48 10.15 -7.30 -3.44
CA VAL A 48 9.91 -6.04 -4.15
C VAL A 48 8.48 -5.59 -3.85
N HIS A 49 8.37 -4.50 -3.11
CA HIS A 49 7.10 -3.99 -2.55
C HIS A 49 6.51 -2.81 -3.31
N ILE A 50 7.15 -2.33 -4.38
CA ILE A 50 6.69 -1.16 -5.12
C ILE A 50 6.91 -1.34 -6.61
N ASP A 51 6.09 -0.70 -7.42
CA ASP A 51 6.31 -0.60 -8.85
C ASP A 51 7.61 0.16 -9.13
N VAL A 52 8.63 -0.59 -9.58
CA VAL A 52 9.98 -0.08 -9.80
C VAL A 52 10.11 0.76 -11.08
N GLN A 53 9.12 0.77 -11.97
CA GLN A 53 9.10 1.62 -13.16
C GLN A 53 8.58 3.03 -12.82
N THR A 54 7.51 3.09 -12.03
CA THR A 54 6.89 4.37 -11.64
C THR A 54 7.60 5.02 -10.47
N TYR A 55 8.13 4.24 -9.52
CA TYR A 55 8.86 4.75 -8.36
C TYR A 55 10.37 4.51 -8.47
N THR A 56 11.10 5.50 -8.96
CA THR A 56 12.53 5.40 -9.27
C THR A 56 13.46 6.04 -8.23
N LYS A 57 12.93 6.60 -7.13
CA LYS A 57 13.76 7.24 -6.08
C LYS A 57 14.83 6.30 -5.50
N GLN A 58 14.54 5.02 -5.39
CA GLN A 58 15.44 3.97 -4.91
C GLN A 58 16.63 3.69 -5.85
N ASP A 59 16.50 3.98 -7.15
CA ASP A 59 17.56 3.74 -8.14
C ASP A 59 18.83 4.53 -7.80
N ARG A 60 18.68 5.68 -7.12
CA ARG A 60 19.78 6.53 -6.66
C ARG A 60 20.74 5.85 -5.69
N LEU A 61 20.31 4.73 -5.07
CA LEU A 61 21.15 3.93 -4.17
C LEU A 61 22.11 3.03 -4.91
N PHE A 62 21.91 2.83 -6.20
CA PHE A 62 22.79 2.04 -7.06
C PHE A 62 23.65 2.96 -7.94
N ARG A 63 24.80 2.46 -8.38
CA ARG A 63 25.71 3.22 -9.25
C ARG A 63 25.13 3.41 -10.65
N SER A 64 24.33 2.44 -11.11
CA SER A 64 23.67 2.41 -12.40
C SER A 64 22.59 1.33 -12.41
N MET A 65 21.70 1.36 -13.39
CA MET A 65 20.72 0.31 -13.67
C MET A 65 21.42 -1.07 -13.85
N ARG A 66 22.53 -1.11 -14.56
CA ARG A 66 23.32 -2.35 -14.74
C ARG A 66 23.83 -2.89 -13.40
N HIS A 67 24.26 -2.02 -12.49
CA HIS A 67 24.70 -2.45 -11.16
C HIS A 67 23.52 -2.94 -10.30
N GLN A 68 22.36 -2.30 -10.40
CA GLN A 68 21.15 -2.72 -9.70
C GLN A 68 20.71 -4.10 -10.18
N LYS A 69 20.62 -4.32 -11.50
CA LYS A 69 20.35 -5.64 -12.10
C LYS A 69 21.34 -6.69 -11.60
N ALA A 70 22.65 -6.43 -11.66
CA ALA A 70 23.66 -7.33 -11.18
C ALA A 70 23.58 -7.66 -9.67
N CYS A 71 22.95 -6.80 -8.86
CA CYS A 71 22.62 -7.14 -7.48
C CYS A 71 21.48 -8.16 -7.42
N TYR A 72 20.40 -7.96 -8.17
CA TYR A 72 19.28 -8.90 -8.21
C TYR A 72 19.66 -10.27 -8.80
N GLU A 73 20.54 -10.34 -9.77
CA GLU A 73 21.06 -11.60 -10.35
C GLU A 73 21.78 -12.51 -9.34
N ARG A 74 22.09 -12.01 -8.14
CA ARG A 74 22.74 -12.77 -7.06
C ARG A 74 21.77 -13.45 -6.10
N PHE A 75 20.48 -13.25 -6.31
CA PHE A 75 19.43 -13.88 -5.51
C PHE A 75 18.95 -15.17 -6.18
N ASP A 76 18.61 -16.16 -5.37
CA ASP A 76 18.05 -17.44 -5.82
C ASP A 76 16.58 -17.27 -6.23
N GLY A 77 15.86 -16.35 -5.59
CA GLY A 77 14.51 -15.96 -5.96
C GLY A 77 14.22 -14.49 -5.68
N ILE A 78 13.33 -13.90 -6.48
CA ILE A 78 12.86 -12.53 -6.36
C ILE A 78 11.33 -12.58 -6.29
N TYR A 79 10.76 -12.05 -5.22
CA TYR A 79 9.34 -12.12 -4.94
C TYR A 79 8.72 -10.72 -4.99
N CYS A 80 7.79 -10.55 -5.91
CA CYS A 80 7.06 -9.31 -6.11
C CYS A 80 5.70 -9.40 -5.41
N VAL A 81 5.26 -8.33 -4.75
CA VAL A 81 4.03 -8.33 -3.96
C VAL A 81 2.74 -8.31 -4.79
N SER A 82 2.86 -8.23 -6.12
CA SER A 82 1.73 -8.27 -7.06
C SER A 82 2.23 -8.66 -8.47
N GLU A 83 1.31 -9.09 -9.34
CA GLU A 83 1.59 -9.37 -10.75
C GLU A 83 2.08 -8.11 -11.47
N ASN A 84 1.43 -6.96 -11.22
CA ASN A 84 1.88 -5.68 -11.79
C ASN A 84 3.32 -5.32 -11.39
N VAL A 85 3.69 -5.55 -10.13
CA VAL A 85 5.08 -5.33 -9.66
C VAL A 85 6.04 -6.32 -10.31
N GLN A 86 5.63 -7.57 -10.51
CA GLN A 86 6.42 -8.58 -11.22
C GLN A 86 6.66 -8.17 -12.68
N GLU A 87 5.62 -7.73 -13.38
CA GLU A 87 5.71 -7.25 -14.77
C GLU A 87 6.63 -6.03 -14.86
N ALA A 88 6.43 -5.03 -14.00
CA ALA A 88 7.25 -3.83 -13.94
C ALA A 88 8.72 -4.15 -13.64
N PHE A 89 8.97 -5.08 -12.72
CA PHE A 89 10.31 -5.55 -12.38
C PHE A 89 10.96 -6.27 -13.57
N SER A 90 10.25 -7.20 -14.17
CA SER A 90 10.73 -7.99 -15.31
C SER A 90 11.02 -7.11 -16.52
N ALA A 91 10.16 -6.17 -16.82
CA ALA A 91 10.36 -5.19 -17.90
C ALA A 91 11.55 -4.28 -17.64
N LYS A 92 11.76 -3.82 -16.39
CA LYS A 92 12.88 -2.94 -16.03
C LYS A 92 14.23 -3.63 -16.09
N PHE A 93 14.32 -4.86 -15.57
CA PHE A 93 15.61 -5.57 -15.40
C PHE A 93 15.85 -6.68 -16.42
N GLY A 94 14.82 -7.10 -17.18
CA GLY A 94 14.93 -8.24 -18.10
C GLY A 94 15.24 -9.55 -17.36
N LEU A 95 14.67 -9.73 -16.18
CA LEU A 95 14.74 -10.93 -15.34
C LEU A 95 13.34 -11.53 -15.24
N THR A 96 13.20 -12.83 -15.55
CA THR A 96 11.89 -13.51 -15.55
C THR A 96 11.95 -14.88 -14.87
N GLU A 97 13.03 -15.63 -15.05
CA GLU A 97 13.11 -17.05 -14.63
C GLU A 97 13.03 -17.27 -13.11
N ARG A 98 13.40 -16.25 -12.30
CA ARG A 98 13.43 -16.33 -10.83
C ARG A 98 12.55 -15.28 -10.18
N VAL A 99 11.62 -14.73 -10.93
CA VAL A 99 10.74 -13.66 -10.45
C VAL A 99 9.34 -14.23 -10.28
N HIS A 100 8.86 -14.23 -9.05
CA HIS A 100 7.60 -14.83 -8.63
C HIS A 100 6.71 -13.79 -7.96
N VAL A 101 5.41 -14.08 -7.87
CA VAL A 101 4.47 -13.30 -7.07
C VAL A 101 4.33 -13.92 -5.69
N ALA A 102 4.45 -13.09 -4.65
CA ALA A 102 4.18 -13.45 -3.27
C ALA A 102 3.42 -12.28 -2.61
N TYR A 103 2.10 -12.38 -2.59
CA TYR A 103 1.23 -11.36 -2.02
C TYR A 103 1.48 -11.16 -0.53
N ASN A 104 1.29 -9.94 -0.03
CA ASN A 104 1.40 -9.65 1.40
C ASN A 104 0.42 -10.48 2.22
N ILE A 105 0.88 -10.99 3.36
CA ILE A 105 0.07 -11.69 4.34
C ILE A 105 -0.56 -10.68 5.29
N LEU A 106 -1.83 -10.87 5.59
CA LEU A 106 -2.56 -10.12 6.61
C LEU A 106 -3.01 -11.08 7.72
N ASP A 107 -2.86 -10.66 8.98
CA ASP A 107 -3.50 -11.32 10.11
C ASP A 107 -4.96 -10.82 10.22
N GLU A 108 -5.84 -11.43 9.44
CA GLU A 108 -7.26 -11.06 9.38
C GLU A 108 -7.95 -11.27 10.73
N GLN A 109 -7.48 -12.22 11.54
CA GLN A 109 -8.05 -12.48 12.86
C GLN A 109 -7.69 -11.33 13.82
N ALA A 110 -6.43 -10.86 13.78
CA ALA A 110 -6.02 -9.71 14.56
C ALA A 110 -6.76 -8.44 14.13
N ILE A 111 -6.91 -8.20 12.81
CA ILE A 111 -7.66 -7.07 12.25
C ILE A 111 -9.10 -7.09 12.77
N ARG A 112 -9.80 -8.22 12.64
CA ARG A 112 -11.19 -8.40 13.06
C ARG A 112 -11.38 -8.28 14.58
N ARG A 113 -10.42 -8.74 15.37
CA ARG A 113 -10.47 -8.58 16.83
C ARG A 113 -10.26 -7.13 17.26
N ARG A 114 -9.30 -6.45 16.64
CA ARG A 114 -8.93 -5.07 17.00
C ARG A 114 -9.92 -4.02 16.50
N LYS A 115 -10.77 -4.32 15.50
CA LYS A 115 -11.79 -3.38 15.02
C LYS A 115 -12.83 -2.98 16.07
N ASP A 116 -13.04 -3.84 17.08
CA ASP A 116 -14.05 -3.62 18.13
C ASP A 116 -13.48 -2.86 19.35
N GLU A 117 -12.21 -2.45 19.30
CA GLU A 117 -11.61 -1.61 20.34
C GLU A 117 -12.30 -0.23 20.37
N PRO A 118 -12.66 0.29 21.55
CA PRO A 118 -13.42 1.53 21.65
C PRO A 118 -12.59 2.74 21.21
N VAL A 119 -13.22 3.64 20.46
CA VAL A 119 -12.70 4.96 20.07
C VAL A 119 -13.80 6.00 20.20
N ASP A 120 -13.45 7.22 20.63
CA ASP A 120 -14.43 8.25 21.01
C ASP A 120 -14.54 9.40 19.99
N ASP A 121 -13.64 9.44 18.99
CA ASP A 121 -13.45 10.55 18.07
C ASP A 121 -14.01 10.28 16.65
N ILE A 122 -14.94 9.32 16.52
CA ILE A 122 -15.66 9.07 15.27
C ILE A 122 -16.89 9.96 15.18
N PRO A 123 -17.00 10.85 14.16
CA PRO A 123 -18.17 11.68 13.94
C PRO A 123 -19.40 10.83 13.60
N LYS A 124 -20.59 11.36 13.90
CA LYS A 124 -21.87 10.68 13.69
C LYS A 124 -22.79 11.51 12.80
N GLY A 125 -23.65 10.84 12.05
CA GLY A 125 -24.80 11.46 11.40
C GLY A 125 -24.61 11.83 9.93
N GLU A 126 -23.38 11.84 9.41
CA GLU A 126 -23.09 12.07 7.99
C GLU A 126 -22.31 10.88 7.41
N PHE A 127 -22.21 10.82 6.07
CA PHE A 127 -21.43 9.78 5.36
C PHE A 127 -19.94 9.86 5.76
N LEU A 128 -19.42 8.79 6.34
CA LEU A 128 -18.08 8.75 6.87
C LEU A 128 -17.10 8.11 5.88
N MET A 129 -16.12 8.90 5.46
CA MET A 129 -14.96 8.42 4.69
C MET A 129 -13.74 8.30 5.59
N VAL A 130 -12.93 7.28 5.37
CA VAL A 130 -11.65 7.10 6.07
C VAL A 130 -10.54 6.84 5.07
N SER A 131 -9.38 7.42 5.32
CA SER A 131 -8.15 7.17 4.57
C SER A 131 -6.98 7.00 5.53
N VAL A 132 -6.17 5.95 5.34
CA VAL A 132 -5.06 5.58 6.25
C VAL A 132 -3.77 5.43 5.47
N GLY A 133 -2.69 6.04 5.96
CA GLY A 133 -1.37 5.86 5.32
C GLY A 133 -0.31 6.84 5.79
N SER A 134 0.91 6.65 5.32
CA SER A 134 1.99 7.61 5.53
C SER A 134 1.68 8.92 4.79
N LEU A 135 1.81 10.07 5.47
CA LEU A 135 1.53 11.39 4.88
C LEU A 135 2.74 11.86 4.07
N ILE A 136 2.89 11.27 2.88
CA ILE A 136 3.98 11.51 1.92
C ILE A 136 3.41 11.72 0.51
N PRO A 137 4.12 12.41 -0.41
CA PRO A 137 3.56 12.83 -1.70
C PRO A 137 2.92 11.71 -2.54
N ARG A 138 3.53 10.51 -2.57
CA ARG A 138 3.00 9.41 -3.38
C ARG A 138 1.63 8.87 -2.93
N LYS A 139 1.20 9.20 -1.70
CA LYS A 139 -0.08 8.75 -1.13
C LYS A 139 -1.27 9.65 -1.52
N GLY A 140 -1.03 10.86 -2.05
CA GLY A 140 -2.05 11.69 -2.68
C GLY A 140 -3.10 12.26 -1.73
N PHE A 141 -2.77 12.48 -0.45
CA PHE A 141 -3.73 13.06 0.50
C PHE A 141 -4.09 14.49 0.14
N GLU A 142 -3.16 15.26 -0.47
CA GLU A 142 -3.40 16.61 -0.93
C GLU A 142 -4.53 16.67 -1.96
N ARG A 143 -4.52 15.74 -2.94
CA ARG A 143 -5.62 15.69 -3.92
C ARG A 143 -6.94 15.20 -3.33
N LEU A 144 -6.90 14.32 -2.32
CA LEU A 144 -8.11 13.89 -1.64
C LEU A 144 -8.77 15.07 -0.91
N ILE A 145 -8.00 15.88 -0.19
CA ILE A 145 -8.49 17.10 0.47
C ILE A 145 -9.08 18.06 -0.57
N HIS A 146 -8.37 18.29 -1.69
CA HIS A 146 -8.89 19.13 -2.76
C HIS A 146 -10.21 18.60 -3.35
N VAL A 147 -10.31 17.30 -3.61
CA VAL A 147 -11.56 16.66 -4.07
C VAL A 147 -12.68 16.83 -3.05
N CYS A 148 -12.38 16.74 -1.74
CA CYS A 148 -13.36 17.04 -0.69
C CYS A 148 -13.82 18.50 -0.72
N GLY A 149 -12.93 19.45 -1.01
CA GLY A 149 -13.30 20.86 -1.23
C GLY A 149 -14.29 21.03 -2.39
N LEU A 150 -14.05 20.33 -3.50
CA LEU A 150 -14.96 20.32 -4.65
C LEU A 150 -16.32 19.69 -4.32
N LEU A 151 -16.35 18.59 -3.56
CA LEU A 151 -17.60 17.98 -3.09
C LEU A 151 -18.38 18.94 -2.18
N LYS A 152 -17.71 19.52 -1.19
CA LYS A 152 -18.32 20.49 -0.25
C LYS A 152 -18.90 21.68 -0.98
N SER A 153 -18.21 22.25 -1.94
CA SER A 153 -18.67 23.40 -2.75
C SER A 153 -19.93 23.09 -3.58
N ARG A 154 -20.19 21.82 -3.83
CA ARG A 154 -21.41 21.31 -4.53
C ARG A 154 -22.52 20.87 -3.58
N GLY A 155 -22.35 21.10 -2.26
CA GLY A 155 -23.38 20.85 -1.27
C GLY A 155 -23.40 19.43 -0.72
N TYR A 156 -22.36 18.60 -0.93
CA TYR A 156 -22.26 17.29 -0.30
C TYR A 156 -21.92 17.40 1.19
N HIS A 157 -22.53 16.55 1.99
CA HIS A 157 -22.31 16.43 3.42
C HIS A 157 -21.61 15.11 3.71
N PHE A 158 -20.46 15.17 4.36
CA PHE A 158 -19.64 14.01 4.72
C PHE A 158 -18.64 14.38 5.80
N HIS A 159 -18.09 13.35 6.43
CA HIS A 159 -16.83 13.44 7.20
C HIS A 159 -15.74 12.63 6.52
N LEU A 160 -14.51 13.15 6.54
CA LEU A 160 -13.30 12.43 6.16
C LEU A 160 -12.33 12.41 7.33
N LEU A 161 -11.94 11.22 7.78
CA LEU A 161 -10.87 11.02 8.74
C LEU A 161 -9.61 10.56 8.02
N ILE A 162 -8.50 11.28 8.20
CA ILE A 162 -7.19 10.92 7.68
C ILE A 162 -6.31 10.48 8.85
N LEU A 163 -5.90 9.21 8.84
CA LEU A 163 -5.04 8.61 9.86
C LEU A 163 -3.65 8.38 9.29
N GLY A 164 -2.64 8.91 9.96
CA GLY A 164 -1.25 8.68 9.57
C GLY A 164 -0.30 9.73 10.08
N LYS A 165 0.98 9.53 9.75
CA LYS A 165 2.06 10.49 10.02
C LYS A 165 2.98 10.59 8.81
N GLY A 166 3.65 11.71 8.65
CA GLY A 166 4.59 11.94 7.57
C GLY A 166 4.96 13.40 7.43
N GLU A 167 5.85 13.67 6.49
CA GLU A 167 6.40 15.00 6.24
C GLU A 167 5.34 16.03 5.80
N LEU A 168 4.21 15.59 5.25
CA LEU A 168 3.15 16.47 4.75
C LEU A 168 2.08 16.82 5.80
N TYR A 169 2.21 16.41 7.07
CA TYR A 169 1.14 16.62 8.06
C TYR A 169 0.72 18.09 8.19
N GLU A 170 1.70 18.97 8.34
CA GLU A 170 1.43 20.42 8.51
C GLU A 170 0.85 21.05 7.23
N ASP A 171 1.41 20.70 6.06
CA ASP A 171 0.92 21.20 4.77
C ASP A 171 -0.53 20.78 4.52
N LEU A 172 -0.88 19.53 4.85
CA LEU A 172 -2.24 19.01 4.71
C LEU A 172 -3.21 19.68 5.72
N ALA A 173 -2.74 19.96 6.94
CA ALA A 173 -3.55 20.68 7.94
C ALA A 173 -3.81 22.12 7.50
N GLU A 174 -2.83 22.80 6.90
CA GLU A 174 -3.01 24.14 6.31
C GLU A 174 -3.99 24.09 5.14
N GLN A 175 -3.87 23.10 4.25
CA GLN A 175 -4.78 22.90 3.11
C GLN A 175 -6.24 22.72 3.58
N VAL A 176 -6.49 21.94 4.63
CA VAL A 176 -7.84 21.78 5.21
C VAL A 176 -8.43 23.11 5.66
N VAL A 177 -7.58 24.00 6.18
CA VAL A 177 -8.01 25.37 6.57
C VAL A 177 -8.33 26.23 5.37
N ASP A 178 -7.43 26.26 4.40
CA ASP A 178 -7.52 27.10 3.21
C ASP A 178 -8.71 26.73 2.33
N GLU A 179 -9.04 25.45 2.26
CA GLU A 179 -10.21 24.94 1.55
C GLU A 179 -11.52 24.95 2.38
N HIS A 180 -11.50 25.55 3.60
CA HIS A 180 -12.67 25.67 4.49
C HIS A 180 -13.30 24.33 4.88
N LEU A 181 -12.48 23.31 5.13
CA LEU A 181 -12.91 21.93 5.39
C LEU A 181 -12.87 21.51 6.86
N ARG A 182 -12.57 22.41 7.81
CA ARG A 182 -12.40 22.07 9.23
C ARG A 182 -13.54 21.27 9.85
N ASP A 183 -14.75 21.48 9.37
CA ASP A 183 -15.94 20.79 9.87
C ASP A 183 -16.16 19.41 9.22
N SER A 184 -15.47 19.11 8.13
CA SER A 184 -15.69 17.91 7.31
C SER A 184 -14.45 17.01 7.21
N VAL A 185 -13.24 17.55 7.37
CA VAL A 185 -11.99 16.81 7.24
C VAL A 185 -11.14 16.93 8.49
N GLN A 186 -10.76 15.80 9.06
CA GLN A 186 -9.93 15.73 10.27
C GLN A 186 -8.68 14.89 10.05
N LEU A 187 -7.52 15.46 10.35
CA LEU A 187 -6.25 14.73 10.42
C LEU A 187 -6.05 14.23 11.85
N LEU A 188 -6.29 12.93 12.08
CA LEU A 188 -6.20 12.33 13.41
C LEU A 188 -4.77 12.00 13.85
N GLY A 189 -3.77 12.19 12.97
CA GLY A 189 -2.42 11.76 13.23
C GLY A 189 -2.27 10.25 13.22
N PHE A 190 -1.13 9.75 13.72
CA PHE A 190 -0.88 8.32 13.79
C PHE A 190 -1.77 7.64 14.84
N ARG A 191 -2.43 6.57 14.45
CA ARG A 191 -3.16 5.66 15.33
C ARG A 191 -2.54 4.28 15.23
N ASP A 192 -2.17 3.68 16.36
CA ASP A 192 -1.63 2.30 16.42
C ASP A 192 -2.67 1.28 15.97
N ASN A 193 -3.94 1.55 16.23
CA ASN A 193 -5.06 0.76 15.77
C ASN A 193 -6.00 1.60 14.88
N PRO A 194 -5.88 1.53 13.54
CA PRO A 194 -6.78 2.24 12.63
C PRO A 194 -8.09 1.49 12.39
N TYR A 195 -8.18 0.21 12.76
CA TYR A 195 -9.27 -0.68 12.37
C TYR A 195 -10.67 -0.27 12.87
N PRO A 196 -10.86 0.30 14.09
CA PRO A 196 -12.16 0.80 14.51
C PRO A 196 -12.69 1.91 13.60
N TYR A 197 -11.80 2.80 13.15
CA TYR A 197 -12.17 3.89 12.23
C TYR A 197 -12.53 3.35 10.85
N MET A 198 -11.74 2.42 10.33
CA MET A 198 -11.96 1.79 9.02
C MET A 198 -13.27 0.97 9.03
N ALA A 199 -13.53 0.22 10.09
CA ALA A 199 -14.74 -0.60 10.21
C ALA A 199 -16.02 0.22 10.42
N ALA A 200 -15.90 1.41 11.04
CA ALA A 200 -17.04 2.33 11.22
C ALA A 200 -17.31 3.19 9.98
N ALA A 201 -16.39 3.25 9.02
CA ALA A 201 -16.53 4.06 7.83
C ALA A 201 -17.56 3.47 6.85
N ASP A 202 -18.32 4.36 6.22
CA ASP A 202 -19.14 4.01 5.06
C ASP A 202 -18.25 3.74 3.85
N LEU A 203 -17.10 4.42 3.75
CA LEU A 203 -16.20 4.30 2.59
C LEU A 203 -14.74 4.44 3.01
N TYR A 204 -13.91 3.52 2.57
CA TYR A 204 -12.46 3.67 2.59
C TYR A 204 -11.97 4.29 1.28
N VAL A 205 -11.14 5.34 1.35
CA VAL A 205 -10.60 6.03 0.16
C VAL A 205 -9.08 5.88 0.11
N CYS A 206 -8.57 5.36 -1.01
CA CYS A 206 -7.12 5.30 -1.26
C CYS A 206 -6.75 6.19 -2.45
N PRO A 207 -6.25 7.41 -2.22
CA PRO A 207 -5.97 8.38 -3.27
C PRO A 207 -4.54 8.27 -3.82
N SER A 208 -3.86 7.15 -3.69
CA SER A 208 -2.43 7.01 -3.97
C SER A 208 -2.09 7.22 -5.45
N TYR A 209 -0.97 7.88 -5.71
CA TYR A 209 -0.38 7.96 -7.06
C TYR A 209 0.35 6.68 -7.44
N VAL A 210 1.02 6.04 -6.46
CA VAL A 210 1.84 4.85 -6.67
C VAL A 210 1.75 3.93 -5.47
N GLU A 211 1.49 2.65 -5.73
CA GLU A 211 1.55 1.54 -4.78
C GLU A 211 2.35 0.36 -5.37
N GLY A 212 2.47 -0.71 -4.64
CA GLY A 212 2.85 -2.03 -5.13
C GLY A 212 1.68 -3.00 -4.95
N PHE A 213 1.33 -3.25 -3.68
CA PHE A 213 0.13 -3.96 -3.24
C PHE A 213 -0.31 -3.32 -1.92
N SER A 214 -1.43 -2.60 -1.94
CA SER A 214 -1.81 -1.76 -0.80
C SER A 214 -2.35 -2.60 0.37
N THR A 215 -1.55 -2.71 1.43
CA THR A 215 -1.95 -3.41 2.66
C THR A 215 -3.21 -2.79 3.26
N VAL A 216 -3.28 -1.46 3.33
CA VAL A 216 -4.44 -0.76 3.92
C VAL A 216 -5.73 -0.92 3.11
N VAL A 217 -5.66 -1.02 1.77
CA VAL A 217 -6.83 -1.37 0.95
C VAL A 217 -7.25 -2.82 1.22
N SER A 218 -6.29 -3.73 1.34
CA SER A 218 -6.57 -5.13 1.70
C SER A 218 -7.18 -5.24 3.11
N GLU A 219 -6.71 -4.43 4.07
CA GLU A 219 -7.29 -4.32 5.42
C GLU A 219 -8.74 -3.80 5.38
N ALA A 220 -9.04 -2.80 4.54
CA ALA A 220 -10.41 -2.30 4.34
C ALA A 220 -11.32 -3.41 3.78
N VAL A 221 -10.83 -4.20 2.83
CA VAL A 221 -11.57 -5.36 2.29
C VAL A 221 -11.82 -6.42 3.37
N VAL A 222 -10.82 -6.75 4.21
CA VAL A 222 -10.98 -7.68 5.35
C VAL A 222 -12.01 -7.17 6.36
N LEU A 223 -12.09 -5.86 6.55
CA LEU A 223 -13.08 -5.19 7.40
C LEU A 223 -14.46 -5.04 6.73
N GLU A 224 -14.58 -5.46 5.47
CA GLU A 224 -15.81 -5.39 4.68
C GLU A 224 -16.28 -3.94 4.43
N THR A 225 -15.37 -2.99 4.47
CA THR A 225 -15.61 -1.58 4.19
C THR A 225 -15.49 -1.34 2.67
N PRO A 226 -16.52 -0.75 2.03
CA PRO A 226 -16.46 -0.38 0.61
C PRO A 226 -15.25 0.48 0.29
N VAL A 227 -14.66 0.30 -0.89
CA VAL A 227 -13.42 0.97 -1.29
C VAL A 227 -13.60 1.80 -2.55
N VAL A 228 -13.10 3.05 -2.53
CA VAL A 228 -12.75 3.82 -3.73
C VAL A 228 -11.25 4.03 -3.76
N THR A 229 -10.62 3.70 -4.86
CA THR A 229 -9.18 3.89 -5.06
C THR A 229 -8.86 4.41 -6.45
N THR A 230 -7.71 5.03 -6.60
CA THR A 230 -7.14 5.35 -7.90
C THR A 230 -6.43 4.15 -8.51
N ASP A 231 -6.41 4.04 -9.83
CA ASP A 231 -5.75 2.95 -10.57
C ASP A 231 -4.23 3.09 -10.45
N CYS A 232 -3.64 2.27 -9.59
CA CYS A 232 -2.21 2.09 -9.44
C CYS A 232 -1.88 0.62 -9.17
N SER A 233 -0.61 0.25 -9.26
CA SER A 233 -0.17 -1.15 -9.19
C SER A 233 -0.81 -1.91 -8.03
N GLY A 234 -1.24 -3.14 -8.28
CA GLY A 234 -1.87 -4.05 -7.32
C GLY A 234 -3.34 -3.78 -7.02
N MET A 235 -3.93 -2.63 -7.40
CA MET A 235 -5.33 -2.33 -7.06
C MET A 235 -6.32 -3.24 -7.79
N ARG A 236 -6.05 -3.55 -9.07
CA ARG A 236 -6.88 -4.49 -9.85
C ARG A 236 -6.81 -5.90 -9.29
N GLU A 237 -5.67 -6.32 -8.78
CA GLU A 237 -5.50 -7.62 -8.13
C GLU A 237 -6.23 -7.69 -6.79
N ILE A 238 -6.30 -6.57 -6.05
CA ILE A 238 -7.06 -6.48 -4.79
C ILE A 238 -8.56 -6.45 -5.06
N LEU A 239 -9.01 -5.61 -5.99
CA LEU A 239 -10.42 -5.27 -6.17
C LEU A 239 -11.05 -5.84 -7.46
N GLY A 240 -10.31 -6.63 -8.27
CA GLY A 240 -10.76 -7.22 -9.53
C GLY A 240 -11.35 -6.14 -10.45
N ASP A 241 -10.73 -5.67 -11.45
CA ASP A 241 -11.23 -4.67 -12.44
C ASP A 241 -12.50 -3.86 -12.04
N SER A 242 -12.55 -3.34 -10.81
CA SER A 242 -13.70 -2.70 -10.16
C SER A 242 -14.87 -3.64 -9.83
N GLU A 243 -14.63 -4.92 -9.67
CA GLU A 243 -15.68 -5.86 -9.26
C GLU A 243 -15.99 -5.77 -7.76
N TYR A 244 -14.95 -5.59 -6.91
CA TYR A 244 -15.06 -5.64 -5.45
C TYR A 244 -14.85 -4.29 -4.76
N GLY A 245 -14.58 -3.25 -5.54
CA GLY A 245 -14.41 -1.87 -5.11
C GLY A 245 -14.20 -0.98 -6.32
N LEU A 246 -14.52 0.29 -6.22
CA LEU A 246 -14.46 1.23 -7.34
C LEU A 246 -13.02 1.69 -7.58
N ILE A 247 -12.46 1.33 -8.72
CA ILE A 247 -11.16 1.83 -9.20
C ILE A 247 -11.39 2.96 -10.18
N THR A 248 -10.91 4.15 -9.86
CA THR A 248 -10.98 5.34 -10.71
C THR A 248 -9.68 5.51 -11.50
N GLN A 249 -9.70 6.27 -12.59
CA GLN A 249 -8.44 6.69 -13.21
C GLN A 249 -7.59 7.47 -12.20
N ASN A 250 -6.27 7.46 -12.38
CA ASN A 250 -5.35 8.10 -11.45
C ASN A 250 -5.28 9.62 -11.64
N THR A 251 -6.44 10.28 -11.66
CA THR A 251 -6.63 11.73 -11.75
C THR A 251 -7.59 12.25 -10.68
N GLU A 252 -7.52 13.52 -10.38
CA GLU A 252 -8.42 14.19 -9.42
C GLU A 252 -9.87 14.17 -9.89
N GLU A 253 -10.09 14.43 -11.19
CA GLU A 253 -11.43 14.45 -11.78
C GLU A 253 -12.10 13.08 -11.65
N SER A 254 -11.36 12.01 -11.93
CA SER A 254 -11.90 10.65 -11.84
C SER A 254 -12.14 10.24 -10.39
N LEU A 255 -11.26 10.62 -9.46
CA LEU A 255 -11.46 10.41 -8.01
C LEU A 255 -12.71 11.15 -7.52
N PHE A 256 -12.87 12.43 -7.94
CA PHE A 256 -14.09 13.20 -7.64
C PHE A 256 -15.36 12.49 -8.12
N GLU A 257 -15.40 12.05 -9.39
CA GLU A 257 -16.55 11.34 -9.95
C GLU A 257 -16.81 10.00 -9.25
N GLY A 258 -15.76 9.29 -8.83
CA GLY A 258 -15.88 8.07 -8.04
C GLY A 258 -16.53 8.30 -6.68
N LEU A 259 -16.04 9.29 -5.93
CA LEU A 259 -16.60 9.66 -4.62
C LEU A 259 -18.03 10.20 -4.76
N ARG A 260 -18.28 11.06 -5.75
CA ARG A 260 -19.61 11.55 -6.07
C ARG A 260 -20.59 10.41 -6.37
N THR A 261 -20.15 9.42 -7.14
CA THR A 261 -20.98 8.25 -7.48
C THR A 261 -21.39 7.47 -6.24
N MET A 262 -20.49 7.29 -5.28
CA MET A 262 -20.79 6.60 -4.02
C MET A 262 -21.77 7.40 -3.14
N LEU A 263 -21.70 8.74 -3.19
CA LEU A 263 -22.60 9.63 -2.46
C LEU A 263 -24.00 9.76 -3.11
N ASP A 264 -24.06 9.85 -4.44
CA ASP A 264 -25.28 10.13 -5.19
C ASP A 264 -26.12 8.88 -5.51
N LYS A 265 -25.49 7.70 -5.57
CA LYS A 265 -26.11 6.47 -6.09
C LYS A 265 -26.14 5.37 -5.03
N PRO A 266 -27.18 5.33 -4.19
CA PRO A 266 -27.30 4.30 -3.14
C PRO A 266 -27.21 2.86 -3.69
N GLU A 267 -27.68 2.61 -4.90
CA GLU A 267 -27.61 1.29 -5.54
C GLU A 267 -26.16 0.89 -5.86
N VAL A 268 -25.30 1.83 -6.26
CA VAL A 268 -23.87 1.56 -6.50
C VAL A 268 -23.14 1.34 -5.19
N TYR A 269 -23.44 2.15 -4.18
CA TYR A 269 -22.89 1.98 -2.84
C TYR A 269 -23.25 0.60 -2.25
N GLN A 270 -24.54 0.21 -2.31
CA GLN A 270 -25.01 -1.09 -1.84
C GLN A 270 -24.38 -2.26 -2.62
N TYR A 271 -24.19 -2.10 -3.93
CA TYR A 271 -23.46 -3.07 -4.73
C TYR A 271 -22.05 -3.31 -4.17
N TYR A 272 -21.25 -2.27 -3.97
CA TYR A 272 -19.89 -2.43 -3.45
C TYR A 272 -19.87 -2.88 -1.98
N GLN A 273 -20.87 -2.51 -1.19
CA GLN A 273 -21.03 -3.01 0.18
C GLN A 273 -21.24 -4.54 0.23
N GLN A 274 -21.91 -5.10 -0.76
CA GLN A 274 -22.03 -6.54 -0.90
C GLN A 274 -20.74 -7.16 -1.46
N ARG A 275 -20.21 -6.59 -2.55
CA ARG A 275 -19.06 -7.18 -3.27
C ARG A 275 -17.78 -7.24 -2.43
N VAL A 276 -17.52 -6.23 -1.61
CA VAL A 276 -16.35 -6.24 -0.72
C VAL A 276 -16.37 -7.43 0.26
N ARG A 277 -17.54 -7.83 0.74
CA ARG A 277 -17.70 -9.02 1.62
C ARG A 277 -17.32 -10.31 0.90
N GLU A 278 -17.67 -10.43 -0.37
CA GLU A 278 -17.34 -11.59 -1.18
C GLU A 278 -15.83 -11.69 -1.45
N ARG A 279 -15.12 -10.55 -1.44
CA ARG A 279 -13.67 -10.48 -1.64
C ARG A 279 -12.85 -10.77 -0.39
N ALA A 280 -13.35 -10.50 0.81
CA ALA A 280 -12.60 -10.60 2.05
C ALA A 280 -11.88 -11.95 2.26
N PRO A 281 -12.44 -13.13 1.94
CA PRO A 281 -11.76 -14.42 2.08
C PRO A 281 -10.46 -14.54 1.28
N PHE A 282 -10.30 -13.78 0.20
CA PHE A 282 -9.07 -13.77 -0.60
C PHE A 282 -7.83 -13.37 0.20
N PHE A 283 -7.99 -12.64 1.30
CA PHE A 283 -6.91 -12.12 2.14
C PHE A 283 -6.67 -12.93 3.41
N TYR A 284 -7.35 -14.05 3.61
CA TYR A 284 -7.18 -14.84 4.83
C TYR A 284 -5.78 -15.46 4.88
N MET A 285 -5.18 -15.38 6.05
CA MET A 285 -3.77 -15.71 6.27
C MET A 285 -3.44 -17.16 5.89
N GLU A 286 -4.31 -18.12 6.20
CA GLU A 286 -4.07 -19.55 5.97
C GLU A 286 -3.75 -19.85 4.50
N GLU A 287 -4.51 -19.27 3.57
CA GLU A 287 -4.32 -19.47 2.13
C GLU A 287 -3.01 -18.84 1.63
N ARG A 288 -2.58 -17.74 2.26
CA ARG A 288 -1.36 -17.04 1.89
C ARG A 288 -0.10 -17.69 2.47
N LEU A 289 -0.18 -18.24 3.69
CA LEU A 289 0.96 -18.89 4.34
C LEU A 289 1.43 -20.11 3.56
N LYS A 290 0.53 -20.93 2.99
CA LYS A 290 0.89 -22.09 2.17
C LYS A 290 1.85 -21.72 1.05
N ALA A 291 1.61 -20.62 0.36
CA ALA A 291 2.48 -20.14 -0.72
C ALA A 291 3.89 -19.75 -0.22
N TYR A 292 3.97 -19.18 1.00
CA TYR A 292 5.26 -18.83 1.59
C TYR A 292 6.03 -20.04 2.12
N GLU A 293 5.36 -21.05 2.67
CA GLU A 293 5.96 -22.31 3.08
C GLU A 293 6.58 -23.01 1.87
N GLU A 294 5.87 -23.09 0.74
CA GLU A 294 6.41 -23.65 -0.51
C GLU A 294 7.65 -22.91 -1.03
N ILE A 295 7.75 -21.60 -0.81
CA ILE A 295 8.91 -20.78 -1.18
C ILE A 295 10.12 -21.13 -0.31
N LEU A 296 9.91 -21.29 0.99
CA LEU A 296 11.00 -21.54 1.95
C LEU A 296 11.52 -22.99 1.92
N ASP A 297 10.67 -23.93 1.50
CA ASP A 297 11.01 -25.36 1.40
C ASP A 297 11.75 -25.71 0.10
N GLN A 298 11.84 -24.81 -0.88
CA GLN A 298 12.60 -24.98 -2.14
C GLN A 298 14.11 -24.76 -1.93
#